data_6411f77576f124ccb7b1720ca9622627
#
_entry.id   6411f77576f124ccb7b1720ca9622627
#
_cell.length_a   1.000
_cell.length_b   1.000
_cell.length_c   1.000
_cell.angle_alpha   90.00
_cell.angle_beta   90.00
_cell.angle_gamma   90.00
#
_symmetry.space_group_name_H-M   'P 1'
#
loop_
_entity.id
_entity.type
_entity.pdbx_description
1 polymer ?
#
loop_
_entity_poly.entity_id
_entity_poly.type
_entity_poly.pdbx_seq_one_letter_code
_entity_poly.pdbx_strand_id
1 'polypeptide(L)' 'MSIARITEISSTSKKSFEDAIQSGVARATKTIRNVRSAWVKEQQIRIENNSIVEYQVNLMITFVLDEGNQADLA' A
#
# COMPACT_ATOMS: atom_id res chain seq x y z
N MET A 1 23.67 -5.80 3.23
CA MET A 1 22.98 -4.83 2.36
C MET A 1 21.70 -5.44 1.85
N SER A 2 20.65 -4.67 1.75
CA SER A 2 19.40 -5.19 1.22
C SER A 2 18.96 -4.34 0.04
N ILE A 3 18.22 -5.00 -0.86
CA ILE A 3 17.67 -4.33 -2.03
C ILE A 3 16.16 -4.46 -1.92
N ALA A 4 15.48 -3.35 -2.12
CA ALA A 4 14.04 -3.31 -2.01
C ALA A 4 13.43 -2.80 -3.30
N ARG A 5 12.18 -3.16 -3.49
CA ARG A 5 11.38 -2.63 -4.58
C ARG A 5 10.20 -1.87 -3.98
N ILE A 6 9.70 -0.96 -4.77
CA ILE A 6 8.55 -0.17 -4.38
C ILE A 6 7.49 -0.35 -5.43
N THR A 7 6.28 -0.65 -5.02
CA THR A 7 5.16 -0.76 -5.94
C THR A 7 4.03 0.15 -5.45
N GLU A 8 3.29 0.69 -6.38
CA GLU A 8 2.18 1.57 -6.05
C GLU A 8 0.88 0.81 -6.14
N ILE A 9 0.03 0.96 -5.13
CA ILE A 9 -1.32 0.41 -5.16
C ILE A 9 -2.31 1.51 -4.82
N SER A 10 -3.55 1.30 -5.22
CA SER A 10 -4.64 2.21 -4.92
C SER A 10 -5.66 1.45 -4.07
N SER A 11 -6.16 2.10 -3.03
CA SER A 11 -7.15 1.50 -2.13
C SER A 11 -8.24 2.52 -1.87
N THR A 12 -9.48 2.06 -1.84
CA THR A 12 -10.61 2.93 -1.59
C THR A 12 -11.42 2.41 -0.41
N SER A 13 -12.15 3.33 0.22
CA SER A 13 -13.03 3.01 1.33
C SER A 13 -14.17 4.01 1.33
N LYS A 14 -15.33 3.55 1.75
CA LYS A 14 -16.46 4.45 1.94
C LYS A 14 -16.48 5.03 3.35
N LYS A 15 -15.58 4.60 4.22
CA LYS A 15 -15.57 5.02 5.62
C LYS A 15 -14.58 6.14 5.89
N SER A 16 -13.33 5.98 5.46
CA SER A 16 -12.29 6.94 5.85
C SER A 16 -11.01 6.64 5.09
N PHE A 17 -10.08 7.62 5.12
CA PHE A 17 -8.73 7.40 4.60
C PHE A 17 -8.02 6.31 5.40
N GLU A 18 -8.19 6.33 6.73
CA GLU A 18 -7.54 5.34 7.56
C GLU A 18 -7.99 3.92 7.21
N ASP A 19 -9.28 3.74 6.96
CA ASP A 19 -9.79 2.44 6.58
C ASP A 19 -9.22 2.01 5.23
N ALA A 20 -9.10 2.95 4.28
CA ALA A 20 -8.51 2.65 2.98
C ALA A 20 -7.05 2.23 3.12
N ILE A 21 -6.30 2.90 4.01
CA ILE A 21 -4.90 2.55 4.25
C ILE A 21 -4.80 1.16 4.84
N GLN A 22 -5.58 0.87 5.87
CA GLN A 22 -5.52 -0.43 6.53
C GLN A 22 -5.90 -1.57 5.59
N SER A 23 -6.94 -1.36 4.79
CA SER A 23 -7.37 -2.37 3.83
C SER A 23 -6.32 -2.60 2.76
N GLY A 24 -5.69 -1.53 2.28
CA GLY A 24 -4.65 -1.64 1.28
C GLY A 24 -3.44 -2.39 1.80
N VAL A 25 -3.00 -2.07 3.01
CA VAL A 25 -1.86 -2.75 3.62
C VAL A 25 -2.18 -4.21 3.88
N ALA A 26 -3.38 -4.50 4.38
CA ALA A 26 -3.77 -5.89 4.65
C ALA A 26 -3.74 -6.72 3.38
N ARG A 27 -4.22 -6.16 2.26
CA ARG A 27 -4.22 -6.89 1.00
C ARG A 27 -2.80 -7.06 0.47
N ALA A 28 -1.99 -5.99 0.53
CA ALA A 28 -0.64 -6.04 0.01
C ALA A 28 0.20 -7.07 0.75
N THR A 29 0.04 -7.17 2.06
CA THR A 29 0.84 -8.10 2.85
C THR A 29 0.43 -9.55 2.62
N LYS A 30 -0.75 -9.78 2.04
CA LYS A 30 -1.15 -11.14 1.68
C LYS A 30 -0.52 -11.60 0.37
N THR A 31 -0.24 -10.69 -0.54
CA THR A 31 0.20 -11.05 -1.87
C THR A 31 1.66 -10.72 -2.15
N ILE A 32 2.27 -9.85 -1.34
CA ILE A 32 3.66 -9.44 -1.53
C ILE A 32 4.45 -9.90 -0.32
N ARG A 33 5.58 -10.55 -0.59
CA ARG A 33 6.45 -11.05 0.49
C ARG A 33 7.36 -9.94 0.97
N ASN A 34 7.67 -9.99 2.26
CA ASN A 34 8.70 -9.11 2.86
C ASN A 34 8.35 -7.63 2.78
N VAL A 35 7.08 -7.30 2.95
CA VAL A 35 6.66 -5.91 3.03
C VAL A 35 7.25 -5.30 4.29
N ARG A 36 7.90 -4.14 4.17
CA ARG A 36 8.59 -3.50 5.29
C ARG A 36 7.98 -2.19 5.68
N SER A 37 7.48 -1.43 4.72
CA SER A 37 6.94 -0.10 5.00
C SER A 37 6.05 0.33 3.86
N ALA A 38 5.32 1.39 4.12
CA ALA A 38 4.46 1.98 3.11
C ALA A 38 4.30 3.45 3.46
N TRP A 39 4.03 4.26 2.45
CA TRP A 39 3.66 5.64 2.71
C TRP A 39 2.57 6.05 1.75
N VAL A 40 1.81 7.07 2.15
CA VAL A 40 0.73 7.59 1.32
C VAL A 40 1.34 8.55 0.32
N LYS A 41 1.23 8.21 -0.96
CA LYS A 41 1.73 9.08 -2.01
C LYS A 41 0.73 10.20 -2.28
N GLU A 42 -0.54 9.84 -2.36
CA GLU A 42 -1.63 10.78 -2.63
C GLU A 42 -2.88 10.29 -1.96
N GLN A 43 -3.76 11.22 -1.68
CA GLN A 43 -5.10 10.85 -1.26
C GLN A 43 -6.08 11.80 -1.89
N GLN A 44 -7.24 11.28 -2.22
CA GLN A 44 -8.28 12.07 -2.85
C GLN A 44 -9.64 11.53 -2.43
N ILE A 45 -10.63 12.35 -2.64
CA ILE A 45 -12.02 11.96 -2.34
C ILE A 45 -12.83 12.09 -3.60
N ARG A 46 -13.86 11.27 -3.69
CA ARG A 46 -14.82 11.37 -4.77
C ARG A 46 -16.09 11.99 -4.21
N ILE A 47 -16.63 12.95 -4.94
CA ILE A 47 -17.78 13.71 -4.48
C ILE A 47 -18.91 13.51 -5.47
N GLU A 48 -20.09 13.20 -4.97
CA GLU A 48 -21.31 13.09 -5.75
C GLU A 48 -22.41 13.76 -4.99
N ASN A 49 -23.22 14.56 -5.68
CA ASN A 49 -24.37 15.25 -5.09
C ASN A 49 -23.93 16.06 -3.85
N ASN A 50 -22.80 16.74 -3.95
CA ASN A 50 -22.26 17.61 -2.90
C ASN A 50 -21.86 16.87 -1.63
N SER A 51 -21.63 15.56 -1.72
CA SER A 51 -21.24 14.76 -0.57
C SER A 51 -20.05 13.88 -0.92
N ILE A 52 -19.23 13.61 0.08
CA ILE A 52 -18.13 12.68 -0.09
C ILE A 52 -18.70 11.26 -0.13
N VAL A 53 -18.40 10.53 -1.19
CA VAL A 53 -18.89 9.16 -1.34
C VAL A 53 -17.78 8.14 -1.23
N GLU A 54 -16.52 8.54 -1.39
CA GLU A 54 -15.44 7.56 -1.37
C GLU A 54 -14.13 8.25 -1.05
N TYR A 55 -13.29 7.55 -0.30
CA TYR A 55 -11.94 7.98 0.06
C TYR A 55 -10.97 7.08 -0.67
N GLN A 56 -9.99 7.65 -1.32
CA GLN A 56 -8.99 6.88 -2.07
C GLN A 56 -7.60 7.28 -1.61
N VAL A 57 -6.73 6.27 -1.41
CA VAL A 57 -5.32 6.51 -1.13
C VAL A 57 -4.49 5.75 -2.15
N ASN A 58 -3.40 6.37 -2.57
CA ASN A 58 -2.39 5.68 -3.35
C ASN A 58 -1.22 5.44 -2.42
N LEU A 59 -0.85 4.18 -2.26
CA LEU A 59 0.17 3.77 -1.30
C LEU A 59 1.38 3.27 -2.07
N MET A 60 2.56 3.68 -1.60
CA MET A 60 3.82 3.14 -2.10
C MET A 60 4.26 2.10 -1.10
N ILE A 61 4.35 0.86 -1.56
CA ILE A 61 4.67 -0.29 -0.70
C ILE A 61 6.12 -0.68 -0.95
N THR A 62 6.91 -0.70 0.11
CA THR A 62 8.31 -1.11 0.03
C THR A 62 8.44 -2.55 0.50
N PHE A 63 9.07 -3.37 -0.30
CA PHE A 63 9.31 -4.76 0.08
C PHE A 63 10.71 -5.17 -0.31
N VAL A 64 11.31 -6.02 0.52
CA VAL A 64 12.69 -6.47 0.33
C VAL A 64 12.70 -7.67 -0.60
N LEU A 65 13.62 -7.65 -1.57
CA LEU A 65 13.74 -8.76 -2.50
C LEU A 65 14.43 -9.93 -1.83
N ASP A 66 13.90 -11.13 -2.07
CA ASP A 66 14.56 -12.36 -1.64
C ASP A 66 15.79 -12.56 -2.50
N GLU A 67 16.90 -12.92 -1.83
CA GLU A 67 18.11 -13.21 -2.55
C GLU A 67 18.50 -14.60 -2.20
N GLY A 68 17.94 -15.40 -2.52
CA GLY A 68 18.16 -16.77 -2.11
C GLY A 68 19.28 -17.00 -1.14
N ASN A 69 19.20 -15.87 -1.02
CA ASN A 69 19.66 -16.01 -0.48
C ASN A 69 20.09 -15.55 -0.10
N GLN A 70 19.99 -15.57 -0.28
CA GLN A 70 20.28 -15.14 -0.10
C GLN A 70 20.39 -14.53 0.52
N ALA A 71 20.48 -14.99 0.45
CA ALA A 71 20.57 -14.61 0.91
C ALA A 71 20.49 -13.99 1.49
N ASP A 72 20.24 -14.25 1.41
CA ASP A 72 20.25 -13.83 1.72
C ASP A 72 20.27 -13.44 1.79
N LEU A 73 20.31 -13.97 1.47
CA LEU A 73 20.47 -13.83 1.37
C LEU A 73 20.59 -13.46 1.58
N ALA A 74 20.66 -13.85 1.42
CA ALA A 74 20.83 -13.72 1.61
C ALA A 74 21.00 -13.44 2.00
#